data_3e7839eb421911425dae2239ee32c5b4
#
_entry.id   3e7839eb421911425dae2239ee32c5b4
#
_cell.length_a   1.000
_cell.length_b   1.000
_cell.length_c   1.000
_cell.angle_alpha   90.00
_cell.angle_beta   90.00
_cell.angle_gamma   90.00
#
_symmetry.space_group_name_H-M   'P 1'
#
loop_
_entity.id
_entity.type
_entity.pdbx_description
1 polymer ?
#
loop_
_entity_poly.entity_id
_entity_poly.type
_entity_poly.pdbx_seq_one_letter_code
_entity_poly.pdbx_strand_id
1 'polypeptide(L)'
;LMRIGGALLGAQVSVVSLKAIGIEGVITVILVVSVTIFGVLGLSKLFKMSGDLGLLIGVGFGVCGATAVAAIRPQTRATEEETSYAIALISLCGTLSIFVLPFLGNLMGLSDQTFGSWAGAAVHDVGQVIATASVWSDDAVKSAIIIKLSRVCLLAPIVLILTLRHRKYLKTQSQSAQESAKVPLIPFFVLGFIAVAIIQNVFEIPTGIHDAIVLTSKLLLGAGLVALGTGVRWRAIRAIGARPMVMGLIAWALVAGVALVAVRITGI
;
A
#
# COMPACT_ATOMS: atom_id res chain seq x y z
N LEU A 1 -10.79 6.23 13.81
CA LEU A 1 -11.10 6.55 12.42
C LEU A 1 -10.35 5.61 11.46
N MET A 2 -9.01 5.59 11.46
CA MET A 2 -8.18 4.78 10.54
C MET A 2 -8.47 3.27 10.60
N ARG A 3 -8.72 2.70 11.79
CA ARG A 3 -9.03 1.26 11.94
C ARG A 3 -10.37 0.91 11.29
N ILE A 4 -11.38 1.77 11.42
CA ILE A 4 -12.70 1.58 10.80
C ILE A 4 -12.57 1.77 9.27
N GLY A 5 -11.93 2.85 8.83
CA GLY A 5 -11.67 3.07 7.40
C GLY A 5 -10.89 1.93 6.75
N GLY A 6 -9.89 1.38 7.47
CA GLY A 6 -9.13 0.20 7.03
C GLY A 6 -9.98 -1.08 6.93
N ALA A 7 -10.91 -1.30 7.86
CA ALA A 7 -11.86 -2.42 7.77
C ALA A 7 -12.80 -2.29 6.57
N LEU A 8 -13.32 -1.10 6.31
CA LEU A 8 -14.21 -0.83 5.17
C LEU A 8 -13.53 -0.97 3.80
N LEU A 9 -12.19 -0.93 3.73
CA LEU A 9 -11.47 -1.24 2.48
C LEU A 9 -11.76 -2.66 1.97
N GLY A 10 -12.19 -3.57 2.85
CA GLY A 10 -12.63 -4.90 2.43
C GLY A 10 -13.73 -4.88 1.36
N ALA A 11 -14.56 -3.84 1.32
CA ALA A 11 -15.58 -3.67 0.28
C ALA A 11 -15.01 -3.49 -1.14
N GLN A 12 -13.74 -3.09 -1.26
CA GLN A 12 -13.07 -2.97 -2.55
C GLN A 12 -12.45 -4.29 -3.04
N VAL A 13 -12.47 -5.34 -2.22
CA VAL A 13 -11.93 -6.66 -2.58
C VAL A 13 -12.96 -7.41 -3.40
N SER A 14 -12.62 -7.73 -4.64
CA SER A 14 -13.47 -8.54 -5.55
C SER A 14 -12.77 -9.86 -5.88
N VAL A 15 -13.38 -10.98 -5.51
CA VAL A 15 -12.92 -12.31 -5.89
C VAL A 15 -13.04 -12.50 -7.40
N VAL A 16 -14.03 -11.87 -8.03
CA VAL A 16 -14.19 -11.90 -9.50
C VAL A 16 -12.98 -11.23 -10.17
N SER A 17 -12.55 -10.06 -9.65
CA SER A 17 -11.37 -9.36 -10.15
C SER A 17 -10.10 -10.19 -9.94
N LEU A 18 -9.97 -10.87 -8.78
CA LEU A 18 -8.84 -11.78 -8.53
C LEU A 18 -8.79 -12.97 -9.49
N LYS A 19 -9.95 -13.52 -9.83
CA LYS A 19 -10.03 -14.59 -10.85
C LYS A 19 -9.70 -14.06 -12.25
N ALA A 20 -10.07 -12.83 -12.56
CA ALA A 20 -9.84 -12.23 -13.87
C ALA A 20 -8.35 -12.05 -14.22
N ILE A 21 -7.48 -11.78 -13.22
CA ILE A 21 -6.02 -11.67 -13.47
C ILE A 21 -5.32 -13.02 -13.63
N GLY A 22 -6.00 -14.11 -13.31
CA GLY A 22 -5.41 -15.44 -13.38
C GLY A 22 -4.26 -15.68 -12.39
N ILE A 23 -3.65 -16.86 -12.49
CA ILE A 23 -2.52 -17.22 -11.60
C ILE A 23 -1.28 -16.36 -11.88
N GLU A 24 -1.06 -15.99 -13.13
CA GLU A 24 0.08 -15.17 -13.55
C GLU A 24 0.03 -13.77 -12.95
N GLY A 25 -1.15 -13.15 -12.95
CA GLY A 25 -1.35 -11.85 -12.31
C GLY A 25 -1.18 -11.92 -10.78
N VAL A 26 -1.64 -12.99 -10.13
CA VAL A 26 -1.43 -13.18 -8.68
C VAL A 26 0.07 -13.33 -8.38
N ILE A 27 0.80 -14.12 -9.17
CA ILE A 27 2.26 -14.29 -9.03
C ILE A 27 2.95 -12.94 -9.21
N THR A 28 2.58 -12.19 -10.26
CA THR A 28 3.13 -10.84 -10.52
C THR A 28 2.93 -9.92 -9.32
N VAL A 29 1.73 -9.86 -8.77
CA VAL A 29 1.41 -9.02 -7.62
C VAL A 29 2.24 -9.43 -6.40
N ILE A 30 2.32 -10.72 -6.08
CA ILE A 30 3.12 -11.22 -4.94
C ILE A 30 4.61 -10.89 -5.14
N LEU A 31 5.12 -11.09 -6.34
CA LEU A 31 6.52 -10.81 -6.68
C LEU A 31 6.82 -9.31 -6.52
N VAL A 32 6.02 -8.45 -7.15
CA VAL A 32 6.22 -6.99 -7.08
C VAL A 32 6.15 -6.49 -5.64
N VAL A 33 5.16 -6.93 -4.86
CA VAL A 33 5.02 -6.54 -3.45
C VAL A 33 6.20 -7.01 -2.63
N SER A 34 6.62 -8.27 -2.80
CA SER A 34 7.74 -8.86 -2.06
C SER A 34 9.06 -8.15 -2.39
N VAL A 35 9.37 -8.00 -3.68
CA VAL A 35 10.59 -7.30 -4.13
C VAL A 35 10.58 -5.85 -3.66
N THR A 36 9.43 -5.18 -3.69
CA THR A 36 9.30 -3.82 -3.16
C THR A 36 9.64 -3.76 -1.69
N ILE A 37 9.01 -4.57 -0.84
CA ILE A 37 9.21 -4.54 0.61
C ILE A 37 10.66 -4.87 0.95
N PHE A 38 11.19 -5.96 0.43
CA PHE A 38 12.57 -6.39 0.73
C PHE A 38 13.61 -5.47 0.10
N GLY A 39 13.37 -4.96 -1.11
CA GLY A 39 14.24 -4.00 -1.78
C GLY A 39 14.33 -2.67 -1.01
N VAL A 40 13.20 -2.13 -0.55
CA VAL A 40 13.18 -0.91 0.26
C VAL A 40 13.84 -1.14 1.63
N LEU A 41 13.63 -2.30 2.27
CA LEU A 41 14.33 -2.66 3.50
C LEU A 41 15.85 -2.77 3.28
N GLY A 42 16.30 -3.30 2.15
CA GLY A 42 17.70 -3.34 1.76
C GLY A 42 18.26 -1.93 1.55
N LEU A 43 17.55 -1.09 0.80
CA LEU A 43 17.91 0.31 0.59
C LEU A 43 17.96 1.09 1.91
N SER A 44 16.99 0.89 2.81
CA SER A 44 16.98 1.57 4.11
C SER A 44 18.22 1.27 4.93
N LYS A 45 18.72 0.02 4.90
CA LYS A 45 19.99 -0.36 5.53
C LYS A 45 21.19 0.33 4.87
N LEU A 46 21.24 0.34 3.54
CA LEU A 46 22.30 1.00 2.78
C LEU A 46 22.38 2.49 3.10
N PHE A 47 21.22 3.16 3.22
CA PHE A 47 21.11 4.58 3.57
C PHE A 47 21.20 4.84 5.08
N LYS A 48 21.46 3.79 5.91
CA LYS A 48 21.57 3.86 7.38
C LYS A 48 20.34 4.53 8.02
N MET A 49 19.18 4.16 7.56
CA MET A 49 17.89 4.63 8.11
C MET A 49 17.35 3.66 9.16
N SER A 50 16.38 4.13 9.97
CA SER A 50 15.69 3.24 10.89
C SER A 50 14.96 2.13 10.13
N GLY A 51 15.01 0.90 10.65
CA GLY A 51 14.31 -0.23 10.02
C GLY A 51 12.80 -0.05 10.02
N ASP A 52 12.27 0.68 11.01
CA ASP A 52 10.84 0.96 11.11
C ASP A 52 10.39 1.95 10.03
N LEU A 53 11.14 3.02 9.76
CA LEU A 53 10.87 3.94 8.64
C LEU A 53 10.98 3.21 7.29
N GLY A 54 12.03 2.37 7.12
CA GLY A 54 12.19 1.54 5.92
C GLY A 54 11.01 0.59 5.72
N LEU A 55 10.48 0.00 6.79
CA LEU A 55 9.32 -0.88 6.74
C LEU A 55 8.05 -0.12 6.36
N LEU A 56 7.82 1.06 6.93
CA LEU A 56 6.68 1.93 6.58
C LEU A 56 6.69 2.29 5.10
N ILE A 57 7.85 2.73 4.58
CA ILE A 57 8.01 3.08 3.17
C ILE A 57 7.84 1.83 2.28
N GLY A 58 8.46 0.71 2.64
CA GLY A 58 8.41 -0.51 1.85
C GLY A 58 7.00 -1.09 1.71
N VAL A 59 6.25 -1.16 2.80
CA VAL A 59 4.85 -1.64 2.78
C VAL A 59 3.94 -0.60 2.13
N GLY A 60 4.18 0.69 2.35
CA GLY A 60 3.44 1.76 1.69
C GLY A 60 3.58 1.71 0.17
N PHE A 61 4.80 1.59 -0.35
CA PHE A 61 5.05 1.42 -1.79
C PHE A 61 4.53 0.08 -2.31
N GLY A 62 4.68 -0.98 -1.50
CA GLY A 62 4.30 -2.34 -1.89
C GLY A 62 2.80 -2.57 -2.01
N VAL A 63 1.96 -1.92 -1.21
CA VAL A 63 0.53 -2.25 -1.11
C VAL A 63 -0.37 -1.11 -1.58
N CYS A 64 -0.80 -0.21 -0.67
CA CYS A 64 -1.80 0.82 -0.97
C CYS A 64 -1.46 2.19 -0.37
N GLY A 65 -0.19 2.54 -0.36
CA GLY A 65 0.25 3.87 0.01
C GLY A 65 0.07 4.19 1.48
N ALA A 66 -0.44 5.39 1.74
CA ALA A 66 -0.66 5.92 3.07
C ALA A 66 -1.56 5.03 3.95
N THR A 67 -2.54 4.36 3.36
CA THR A 67 -3.43 3.43 4.06
C THR A 67 -2.66 2.23 4.63
N ALA A 68 -1.74 1.67 3.86
CA ALA A 68 -0.89 0.57 4.32
C ALA A 68 0.03 1.02 5.47
N VAL A 69 0.61 2.22 5.37
CA VAL A 69 1.41 2.83 6.46
C VAL A 69 0.58 2.93 7.74
N ALA A 70 -0.64 3.47 7.65
CA ALA A 70 -1.54 3.60 8.79
C ALA A 70 -1.90 2.24 9.42
N ALA A 71 -2.08 1.22 8.59
CA ALA A 71 -2.44 -0.13 9.03
C ALA A 71 -1.30 -0.82 9.80
N ILE A 72 -0.03 -0.64 9.37
CA ILE A 72 1.12 -1.29 10.00
C ILE A 72 1.79 -0.47 11.08
N ARG A 73 1.49 0.83 11.18
CA ARG A 73 2.10 1.73 12.17
C ARG A 73 2.05 1.18 13.61
N PRO A 74 0.93 0.59 14.10
CA PRO A 74 0.86 0.03 15.44
C PRO A 74 1.81 -1.16 15.71
N GLN A 75 2.33 -1.81 14.67
CA GLN A 75 3.26 -2.94 14.75
C GLN A 75 4.73 -2.49 14.60
N THR A 76 4.97 -1.18 14.48
CA THR A 76 6.29 -0.56 14.38
C THR A 76 6.56 0.32 15.59
N ARG A 77 7.81 0.69 15.78
CA ARG A 77 8.26 1.68 16.77
C ARG A 77 8.56 3.02 16.11
N ALA A 78 8.12 3.20 14.88
CA ALA A 78 8.29 4.45 14.15
C ALA A 78 7.68 5.62 14.92
N THR A 79 8.35 6.76 14.90
CA THR A 79 7.82 7.99 15.49
C THR A 79 6.68 8.55 14.64
N GLU A 80 5.97 9.54 15.15
CA GLU A 80 4.93 10.24 14.37
C GLU A 80 5.54 11.00 13.19
N GLU A 81 6.73 11.56 13.39
CA GLU A 81 7.49 12.25 12.35
C GLU A 81 7.92 11.29 11.23
N GLU A 82 8.46 10.10 11.57
CA GLU A 82 8.82 9.07 10.59
C GLU A 82 7.60 8.59 9.81
N THR A 83 6.47 8.40 10.50
CA THR A 83 5.21 7.99 9.88
C THR A 83 4.71 9.03 8.89
N SER A 84 4.70 10.30 9.30
CA SER A 84 4.28 11.42 8.47
C SER A 84 5.21 11.63 7.28
N TYR A 85 6.51 11.46 7.50
CA TYR A 85 7.51 11.52 6.43
C TYR A 85 7.28 10.43 5.39
N ALA A 86 7.06 9.18 5.84
CA ALA A 86 6.76 8.06 4.94
C ALA A 86 5.51 8.33 4.09
N ILE A 87 4.44 8.83 4.71
CA ILE A 87 3.19 9.18 4.02
C ILE A 87 3.44 10.27 2.97
N ALA A 88 4.14 11.35 3.36
CA ALA A 88 4.44 12.46 2.44
C ALA A 88 5.28 12.00 1.25
N LEU A 89 6.31 11.19 1.49
CA LEU A 89 7.18 10.64 0.45
C LEU A 89 6.41 9.74 -0.53
N ILE A 90 5.58 8.83 0.00
CA ILE A 90 4.75 7.93 -0.80
C ILE A 90 3.76 8.73 -1.65
N SER A 91 3.14 9.75 -1.07
CA SER A 91 2.20 10.62 -1.78
C SER A 91 2.90 11.41 -2.88
N LEU A 92 4.10 11.94 -2.62
CA LEU A 92 4.91 12.64 -3.61
C LEU A 92 5.25 11.73 -4.79
N CYS A 93 5.83 10.55 -4.52
CA CYS A 93 6.21 9.59 -5.55
C CYS A 93 5.01 9.11 -6.37
N GLY A 94 3.87 8.88 -5.72
CA GLY A 94 2.65 8.50 -6.42
C GLY A 94 2.07 9.62 -7.28
N THR A 95 2.19 10.88 -6.85
CA THR A 95 1.81 12.04 -7.67
C THR A 95 2.75 12.22 -8.87
N LEU A 96 4.05 12.03 -8.68
CA LEU A 96 5.01 12.02 -9.79
C LEU A 96 4.68 10.93 -10.82
N SER A 97 4.19 9.78 -10.37
CA SER A 97 3.79 8.68 -11.26
C SER A 97 2.70 9.09 -12.26
N ILE A 98 1.77 10.00 -11.88
CA ILE A 98 0.68 10.47 -12.75
C ILE A 98 1.24 11.10 -14.05
N PHE A 99 2.40 11.73 -13.96
CA PHE A 99 3.03 12.40 -15.11
C PHE A 99 4.10 11.53 -15.76
N VAL A 100 4.95 10.89 -14.96
CA VAL A 100 6.13 10.16 -15.44
C VAL A 100 5.77 8.84 -16.11
N LEU A 101 4.82 8.07 -15.57
CA LEU A 101 4.48 6.77 -16.14
C LEU A 101 3.82 6.87 -17.53
N PRO A 102 2.82 7.76 -17.77
CA PRO A 102 2.26 7.91 -19.11
C PRO A 102 3.30 8.37 -20.13
N PHE A 103 4.19 9.29 -19.74
CA PHE A 103 5.29 9.72 -20.62
C PHE A 103 6.19 8.55 -21.02
N LEU A 104 6.64 7.76 -20.05
CA LEU A 104 7.47 6.59 -20.31
C LEU A 104 6.70 5.50 -21.07
N GLY A 105 5.43 5.29 -20.76
CA GLY A 105 4.57 4.33 -21.44
C GLY A 105 4.43 4.62 -22.93
N ASN A 106 4.21 5.90 -23.27
CA ASN A 106 4.17 6.37 -24.67
C ASN A 106 5.52 6.15 -25.37
N LEU A 107 6.62 6.49 -24.72
CA LEU A 107 7.97 6.29 -25.28
C LEU A 107 8.27 4.81 -25.55
N MET A 108 7.72 3.91 -24.74
CA MET A 108 7.90 2.45 -24.88
C MET A 108 6.84 1.77 -25.76
N GLY A 109 5.84 2.51 -26.27
CA GLY A 109 4.77 1.99 -27.11
C GLY A 109 3.93 0.90 -26.43
N LEU A 110 3.59 1.10 -25.13
CA LEU A 110 2.83 0.09 -24.38
C LEU A 110 1.38 0.02 -24.85
N SER A 111 0.81 -1.20 -24.86
CA SER A 111 -0.63 -1.39 -25.03
C SER A 111 -1.41 -0.91 -23.81
N ASP A 112 -2.71 -0.65 -23.97
CA ASP A 112 -3.60 -0.21 -22.90
C ASP A 112 -3.58 -1.15 -21.70
N GLN A 113 -3.68 -2.45 -21.95
CA GLN A 113 -3.65 -3.49 -20.90
C GLN A 113 -2.30 -3.49 -20.16
N THR A 114 -1.19 -3.49 -20.87
CA THR A 114 0.15 -3.51 -20.28
C THR A 114 0.42 -2.24 -19.50
N PHE A 115 0.04 -1.07 -20.04
CA PHE A 115 0.18 0.20 -19.32
C PHE A 115 -0.68 0.23 -18.05
N GLY A 116 -1.95 -0.19 -18.15
CA GLY A 116 -2.86 -0.27 -17.02
C GLY A 116 -2.32 -1.20 -15.93
N SER A 117 -1.91 -2.40 -16.30
CA SER A 117 -1.32 -3.37 -15.37
C SER A 117 -0.05 -2.83 -14.71
N TRP A 118 0.82 -2.18 -15.47
CA TRP A 118 2.01 -1.51 -14.94
C TRP A 118 1.65 -0.38 -13.96
N ALA A 119 0.74 0.51 -14.31
CA ALA A 119 0.27 1.58 -13.44
C ALA A 119 -0.32 1.01 -12.14
N GLY A 120 -1.16 -0.03 -12.20
CA GLY A 120 -1.71 -0.71 -11.03
C GLY A 120 -0.65 -1.37 -10.14
N ALA A 121 0.39 -1.93 -10.77
CA ALA A 121 1.50 -2.59 -10.07
C ALA A 121 2.55 -1.60 -9.53
N ALA A 122 2.76 -0.45 -10.15
CA ALA A 122 3.81 0.52 -9.80
C ALA A 122 3.32 1.65 -8.89
N VAL A 123 2.14 2.21 -9.15
CA VAL A 123 1.63 3.39 -8.42
C VAL A 123 1.10 2.98 -7.04
N HIS A 124 1.14 3.90 -6.06
CA HIS A 124 0.98 3.53 -4.66
C HIS A 124 -0.46 3.61 -4.16
N ASP A 125 -1.17 4.70 -4.38
CA ASP A 125 -2.57 4.89 -3.92
C ASP A 125 -3.58 4.62 -5.04
N VAL A 126 -4.79 4.14 -4.68
CA VAL A 126 -5.85 3.81 -5.64
C VAL A 126 -6.27 5.05 -6.45
N GLY A 127 -6.39 6.21 -5.81
CA GLY A 127 -6.74 7.44 -6.52
C GLY A 127 -5.68 7.86 -7.54
N GLN A 128 -4.40 7.71 -7.17
CA GLN A 128 -3.27 8.01 -8.07
C GLN A 128 -3.18 6.99 -9.22
N VAL A 129 -3.51 5.71 -8.96
CA VAL A 129 -3.58 4.68 -10.01
C VAL A 129 -4.64 5.05 -11.03
N ILE A 130 -5.84 5.40 -10.59
CA ILE A 130 -6.92 5.81 -11.48
C ILE A 130 -6.50 7.06 -12.26
N ALA A 131 -5.97 8.08 -11.59
CA ALA A 131 -5.50 9.30 -12.24
C ALA A 131 -4.42 9.01 -13.31
N THR A 132 -3.46 8.12 -13.00
CA THR A 132 -2.40 7.73 -13.94
C THR A 132 -2.96 6.99 -15.16
N ALA A 133 -3.88 6.04 -14.94
CA ALA A 133 -4.42 5.22 -16.01
C ALA A 133 -5.46 5.98 -16.86
N SER A 134 -6.22 6.92 -16.28
CA SER A 134 -7.22 7.74 -17.00
C SER A 134 -6.61 8.68 -18.05
N VAL A 135 -5.33 9.04 -17.89
CA VAL A 135 -4.60 9.80 -18.91
C VAL A 135 -4.35 8.95 -20.17
N TRP A 136 -4.44 7.64 -20.04
CA TRP A 136 -4.11 6.70 -21.12
C TRP A 136 -5.38 6.21 -21.85
N SER A 137 -6.23 5.42 -21.17
CA SER A 137 -7.50 4.92 -21.73
C SER A 137 -8.40 4.31 -20.63
N ASP A 138 -9.67 4.09 -20.95
CA ASP A 138 -10.61 3.42 -20.05
C ASP A 138 -10.24 1.94 -19.82
N ASP A 139 -9.64 1.26 -20.80
CA ASP A 139 -9.20 -0.12 -20.67
C ASP A 139 -7.94 -0.23 -19.78
N ALA A 140 -7.06 0.76 -19.85
CA ALA A 140 -5.96 0.89 -18.90
C ALA A 140 -6.45 1.09 -17.47
N VAL A 141 -7.50 1.89 -17.25
CA VAL A 141 -8.13 2.08 -15.92
C VAL A 141 -8.65 0.75 -15.38
N LYS A 142 -9.37 -0.04 -16.18
CA LYS A 142 -9.89 -1.35 -15.76
C LYS A 142 -8.77 -2.28 -15.30
N SER A 143 -7.74 -2.44 -16.13
CA SER A 143 -6.57 -3.29 -15.82
C SER A 143 -5.84 -2.79 -14.57
N ALA A 144 -5.64 -1.48 -14.44
CA ALA A 144 -4.94 -0.87 -13.33
C ALA A 144 -5.67 -1.09 -11.99
N ILE A 145 -7.00 -0.94 -11.97
CA ILE A 145 -7.83 -1.15 -10.78
C ILE A 145 -7.74 -2.61 -10.33
N ILE A 146 -7.88 -3.57 -11.24
CA ILE A 146 -7.85 -5.00 -10.93
C ILE A 146 -6.52 -5.37 -10.26
N ILE A 147 -5.39 -4.99 -10.86
CA ILE A 147 -4.06 -5.25 -10.30
C ILE A 147 -3.89 -4.55 -8.95
N LYS A 148 -4.34 -3.29 -8.83
CA LYS A 148 -4.23 -2.55 -7.57
C LYS A 148 -5.04 -3.16 -6.45
N LEU A 149 -6.27 -3.57 -6.69
CA LEU A 149 -7.12 -4.21 -5.68
C LEU A 149 -6.53 -5.54 -5.22
N SER A 150 -5.90 -6.30 -6.12
CA SER A 150 -5.19 -7.54 -5.77
C SER A 150 -4.02 -7.28 -4.80
N ARG A 151 -3.29 -6.17 -4.96
CA ARG A 151 -2.25 -5.76 -3.99
C ARG A 151 -2.85 -5.42 -2.62
N VAL A 152 -4.02 -4.75 -2.59
CA VAL A 152 -4.71 -4.41 -1.32
C VAL A 152 -5.05 -5.68 -0.54
N CYS A 153 -5.40 -6.78 -1.19
CA CYS A 153 -5.66 -8.07 -0.52
C CYS A 153 -4.46 -8.59 0.28
N LEU A 154 -3.23 -8.26 -0.14
CA LEU A 154 -2.02 -8.66 0.58
C LEU A 154 -1.79 -7.87 1.88
N LEU A 155 -2.55 -6.80 2.13
CA LEU A 155 -2.44 -6.03 3.36
C LEU A 155 -2.74 -6.90 4.58
N ALA A 156 -3.78 -7.73 4.53
CA ALA A 156 -4.19 -8.58 5.64
C ALA A 156 -3.09 -9.57 6.08
N PRO A 157 -2.50 -10.40 5.20
CA PRO A 157 -1.42 -11.29 5.58
C PRO A 157 -0.15 -10.56 6.01
N ILE A 158 0.18 -9.40 5.41
CA ILE A 158 1.33 -8.60 5.82
C ILE A 158 1.15 -8.09 7.24
N VAL A 159 0.01 -7.50 7.57
CA VAL A 159 -0.30 -7.01 8.92
C VAL A 159 -0.26 -8.16 9.93
N LEU A 160 -0.78 -9.33 9.58
CA LEU A 160 -0.74 -10.51 10.44
C LEU A 160 0.71 -10.93 10.74
N ILE A 161 1.55 -11.06 9.71
CA ILE A 161 2.97 -11.42 9.86
C ILE A 161 3.70 -10.41 10.76
N LEU A 162 3.48 -9.11 10.53
CA LEU A 162 4.10 -8.05 11.34
C LEU A 162 3.62 -8.08 12.79
N THR A 163 2.34 -8.34 13.02
CA THR A 163 1.78 -8.49 14.37
C THR A 163 2.41 -9.66 15.12
N LEU A 164 2.56 -10.82 14.46
CA LEU A 164 3.19 -12.00 15.02
C LEU A 164 4.67 -11.74 15.37
N ARG A 165 5.41 -11.06 14.49
CA ARG A 165 6.80 -10.65 14.75
C ARG A 165 6.89 -9.67 15.92
N HIS A 166 6.02 -8.68 15.97
CA HIS A 166 6.00 -7.69 17.06
C HIS A 166 5.73 -8.35 18.41
N ARG A 167 4.75 -9.28 18.49
CA ARG A 167 4.48 -10.07 19.71
C ARG A 167 5.66 -10.93 20.13
N LYS A 168 6.33 -11.60 19.19
CA LYS A 168 7.53 -12.39 19.48
C LYS A 168 8.63 -11.52 20.08
N TYR A 169 8.84 -10.34 19.52
CA TYR A 169 9.81 -9.36 20.02
C TYR A 169 9.49 -8.94 21.47
N LEU A 170 8.23 -8.57 21.76
CA LEU A 170 7.81 -8.19 23.12
C LEU A 170 8.04 -9.32 24.16
N LYS A 171 7.76 -10.57 23.78
CA LYS A 171 8.02 -11.74 24.64
C LYS A 171 9.51 -11.94 24.96
N THR A 172 10.39 -11.61 24.03
CA THR A 172 11.85 -11.82 24.20
C THR A 172 12.49 -10.75 25.09
N GLN A 173 11.87 -9.57 25.22
CA GLN A 173 12.41 -8.46 26.03
C GLN A 173 12.07 -8.51 27.52
N SER A 174 11.50 -9.60 28.03
CA SER A 174 11.25 -9.85 29.48
C SER A 174 10.43 -8.77 30.22
N GLN A 175 9.84 -7.82 29.53
CA GLN A 175 8.95 -6.84 30.16
C GLN A 175 7.51 -7.31 30.05
N SER A 176 7.09 -7.98 31.13
CA SER A 176 5.74 -8.39 31.46
C SER A 176 4.95 -9.16 30.39
N ALA A 177 4.71 -10.44 30.68
CA ALA A 177 3.73 -11.27 29.96
C ALA A 177 2.36 -10.57 29.80
N GLN A 178 2.05 -9.60 30.63
CA GLN A 178 0.86 -8.77 30.61
C GLN A 178 0.77 -7.80 29.43
N GLU A 179 1.89 -7.21 28.95
CA GLU A 179 1.87 -6.33 27.76
C GLU A 179 1.74 -7.14 26.48
N SER A 180 2.39 -8.31 26.41
CA SER A 180 2.24 -9.23 25.27
C SER A 180 0.83 -9.78 25.12
N ALA A 181 0.08 -9.94 26.22
CA ALA A 181 -1.31 -10.40 26.23
C ALA A 181 -2.29 -9.31 25.74
N LYS A 182 -1.94 -8.03 25.86
CA LYS A 182 -2.80 -6.89 25.43
C LYS A 182 -2.84 -6.68 23.92
N VAL A 183 -1.85 -7.19 23.17
CA VAL A 183 -1.83 -7.08 21.71
C VAL A 183 -2.64 -8.23 21.11
N PRO A 184 -3.80 -7.98 20.49
CA PRO A 184 -4.61 -9.05 19.90
C PRO A 184 -3.83 -9.78 18.81
N LEU A 185 -4.05 -11.09 18.68
CA LEU A 185 -3.37 -11.94 17.70
C LEU A 185 -3.65 -11.46 16.27
N ILE A 186 -4.90 -11.09 16.03
CA ILE A 186 -5.34 -10.47 14.78
C ILE A 186 -5.93 -9.11 15.16
N PRO A 187 -5.41 -8.01 14.62
CA PRO A 187 -6.00 -6.68 14.84
C PRO A 187 -7.47 -6.67 14.41
N PHE A 188 -8.35 -6.11 15.25
CA PHE A 188 -9.79 -6.09 14.98
C PHE A 188 -10.16 -5.51 13.63
N PHE A 189 -9.39 -4.52 13.12
CA PHE A 189 -9.65 -3.96 11.81
C PHE A 189 -9.36 -4.95 10.66
N VAL A 190 -8.44 -5.91 10.84
CA VAL A 190 -8.17 -6.97 9.87
C VAL A 190 -9.33 -7.95 9.82
N LEU A 191 -9.89 -8.32 10.99
CA LEU A 191 -11.12 -9.12 11.06
C LEU A 191 -12.28 -8.39 10.36
N GLY A 192 -12.43 -7.09 10.64
CA GLY A 192 -13.42 -6.25 9.97
C GLY A 192 -13.21 -6.18 8.45
N PHE A 193 -11.96 -6.03 8.00
CA PHE A 193 -11.61 -6.06 6.57
C PHE A 193 -12.01 -7.39 5.90
N ILE A 194 -11.66 -8.51 6.52
CA ILE A 194 -12.02 -9.84 6.01
C ILE A 194 -13.54 -10.03 6.00
N ALA A 195 -14.23 -9.64 7.09
CA ALA A 195 -15.68 -9.76 7.18
C ALA A 195 -16.38 -8.93 6.08
N VAL A 196 -15.98 -7.66 5.90
CA VAL A 196 -16.53 -6.80 4.83
C VAL A 196 -16.22 -7.37 3.45
N ALA A 197 -15.00 -7.89 3.23
CA ALA A 197 -14.64 -8.54 1.97
C ALA A 197 -15.50 -9.79 1.69
N ILE A 198 -15.78 -10.61 2.70
CA ILE A 198 -16.67 -11.77 2.56
C ILE A 198 -18.08 -11.31 2.23
N ILE A 199 -18.62 -10.36 2.99
CA ILE A 199 -19.98 -9.83 2.77
C ILE A 199 -20.12 -9.30 1.33
N GLN A 200 -19.15 -8.51 0.86
CA GLN A 200 -19.12 -7.96 -0.50
C GLN A 200 -19.12 -9.04 -1.60
N ASN A 201 -18.51 -10.19 -1.36
CA ASN A 201 -18.37 -11.23 -2.36
C ASN A 201 -19.45 -12.33 -2.27
N VAL A 202 -20.15 -12.44 -1.14
CA VAL A 202 -21.22 -13.42 -0.90
C VAL A 202 -22.60 -12.83 -1.20
N PHE A 203 -22.79 -11.56 -0.89
CA PHE A 203 -24.05 -10.86 -1.08
C PHE A 203 -23.94 -9.84 -2.20
N GLU A 204 -24.97 -9.78 -3.04
CA GLU A 204 -25.11 -8.73 -4.07
C GLU A 204 -25.48 -7.41 -3.39
N ILE A 205 -24.48 -6.60 -3.05
CA ILE A 205 -24.68 -5.30 -2.44
C ILE A 205 -25.08 -4.30 -3.54
N PRO A 206 -26.22 -3.59 -3.39
CA PRO A 206 -26.60 -2.54 -4.33
C PRO A 206 -25.48 -1.51 -4.51
N THR A 207 -25.27 -1.07 -5.75
CA THR A 207 -24.18 -0.16 -6.12
C THR A 207 -24.13 1.10 -5.24
N GLY A 208 -25.28 1.70 -4.92
CA GLY A 208 -25.34 2.88 -4.07
C GLY A 208 -24.83 2.64 -2.64
N ILE A 209 -25.07 1.45 -2.07
CA ILE A 209 -24.57 1.08 -0.74
C ILE A 209 -23.06 0.81 -0.81
N HIS A 210 -22.60 0.10 -1.84
CA HIS A 210 -21.19 -0.16 -2.08
C HIS A 210 -20.41 1.15 -2.18
N ASP A 211 -20.87 2.10 -3.00
CA ASP A 211 -20.23 3.40 -3.22
C ASP A 211 -20.19 4.23 -1.93
N ALA A 212 -21.27 4.19 -1.14
CA ALA A 212 -21.32 4.84 0.17
C ALA A 212 -20.29 4.25 1.15
N ILE A 213 -20.11 2.93 1.19
CA ILE A 213 -19.10 2.25 2.02
C ILE A 213 -17.69 2.66 1.58
N VAL A 214 -17.41 2.65 0.27
CA VAL A 214 -16.11 3.04 -0.29
C VAL A 214 -15.82 4.51 -0.01
N LEU A 215 -16.79 5.40 -0.18
CA LEU A 215 -16.65 6.83 0.13
C LEU A 215 -16.39 7.04 1.63
N THR A 216 -17.16 6.38 2.49
CA THR A 216 -16.98 6.44 3.95
C THR A 216 -15.59 5.97 4.36
N SER A 217 -15.11 4.86 3.78
CA SER A 217 -13.73 4.39 3.98
C SER A 217 -12.70 5.46 3.62
N LYS A 218 -12.82 6.07 2.45
CA LYS A 218 -11.91 7.14 1.98
C LYS A 218 -11.94 8.35 2.91
N LEU A 219 -13.12 8.80 3.34
CA LEU A 219 -13.28 9.94 4.24
C LEU A 219 -12.66 9.66 5.63
N LEU A 220 -12.90 8.47 6.21
CA LEU A 220 -12.34 8.08 7.50
C LEU A 220 -10.81 7.96 7.46
N LEU A 221 -10.27 7.40 6.38
CA LEU A 221 -8.83 7.31 6.18
C LEU A 221 -8.22 8.70 5.94
N GLY A 222 -8.84 9.52 5.10
CA GLY A 222 -8.42 10.90 4.85
C GLY A 222 -8.41 11.74 6.13
N ALA A 223 -9.49 11.70 6.91
CA ALA A 223 -9.55 12.37 8.21
C ALA A 223 -8.46 11.89 9.18
N GLY A 224 -8.21 10.57 9.21
CA GLY A 224 -7.12 10.00 10.01
C GLY A 224 -5.74 10.46 9.56
N LEU A 225 -5.51 10.58 8.23
CA LEU A 225 -4.26 11.11 7.67
C LEU A 225 -4.07 12.60 7.97
N VAL A 226 -5.14 13.41 7.87
CA VAL A 226 -5.10 14.82 8.28
C VAL A 226 -4.76 14.94 9.76
N ALA A 227 -5.39 14.14 10.63
CA ALA A 227 -5.10 14.12 12.06
C ALA A 227 -3.63 13.75 12.36
N LEU A 228 -3.04 12.80 11.63
CA LEU A 228 -1.60 12.51 11.73
C LEU A 228 -0.76 13.69 11.24
N GLY A 229 -1.17 14.33 10.15
CA GLY A 229 -0.48 15.47 9.58
C GLY A 229 -0.44 16.69 10.51
N THR A 230 -1.49 16.93 11.30
CA THR A 230 -1.52 18.07 12.25
C THR A 230 -0.54 17.93 13.41
N GLY A 231 -0.12 16.69 13.75
CA GLY A 231 0.92 16.43 14.76
C GLY A 231 2.35 16.66 14.27
N VAL A 232 2.53 16.91 12.97
CA VAL A 232 3.85 17.01 12.35
C VAL A 232 4.54 18.32 12.65
N ARG A 233 5.72 18.25 13.27
CA ARG A 233 6.58 19.40 13.49
C ARG A 233 7.57 19.55 12.33
N TRP A 234 7.51 20.66 11.62
CA TRP A 234 8.38 20.93 10.46
C TRP A 234 9.88 20.79 10.78
N ARG A 235 10.28 21.18 12.01
CA ARG A 235 11.65 21.01 12.48
C ARG A 235 12.06 19.54 12.57
N ALA A 236 11.17 18.65 12.99
CA ALA A 236 11.43 17.23 13.09
C ALA A 236 11.55 16.57 11.70
N ILE A 237 10.72 16.97 10.74
CA ILE A 237 10.85 16.53 9.34
C ILE A 237 12.21 16.95 8.76
N ARG A 238 12.64 18.18 9.00
CA ARG A 238 13.96 18.65 8.57
C ARG A 238 15.10 17.86 9.22
N ALA A 239 14.94 17.43 10.47
CA ALA A 239 15.95 16.64 11.19
C ALA A 239 16.14 15.23 10.59
N ILE A 240 15.11 14.64 9.98
CA ILE A 240 15.21 13.36 9.26
C ILE A 240 16.12 13.50 8.03
N GLY A 241 16.18 14.70 7.43
CA GLY A 241 17.09 15.05 6.35
C GLY A 241 16.68 14.55 4.97
N ALA A 242 17.58 14.72 3.99
CA ALA A 242 17.32 14.39 2.59
C ALA A 242 17.52 12.89 2.25
N ARG A 243 18.21 12.14 3.11
CA ARG A 243 18.53 10.72 2.84
C ARG A 243 17.29 9.87 2.55
N PRO A 244 16.20 9.94 3.34
CA PRO A 244 15.00 9.15 3.05
C PRO A 244 14.30 9.59 1.76
N MET A 245 14.41 10.87 1.37
CA MET A 245 13.86 11.35 0.09
C MET A 245 14.59 10.72 -1.10
N VAL A 246 15.90 10.75 -1.08
CA VAL A 246 16.72 10.13 -2.15
C VAL A 246 16.46 8.63 -2.20
N MET A 247 16.46 7.97 -1.05
CA MET A 247 16.14 6.54 -0.94
C MET A 247 14.74 6.25 -1.50
N GLY A 248 13.74 7.07 -1.17
CA GLY A 248 12.38 6.91 -1.64
C GLY A 248 12.24 7.08 -3.15
N LEU A 249 12.95 8.04 -3.76
CA LEU A 249 12.97 8.21 -5.21
C LEU A 249 13.63 7.01 -5.90
N ILE A 250 14.72 6.48 -5.35
CA ILE A 250 15.36 5.24 -5.86
C ILE A 250 14.40 4.06 -5.71
N ALA A 251 13.74 3.93 -4.55
CA ALA A 251 12.75 2.89 -4.31
C ALA A 251 11.56 3.00 -5.27
N TRP A 252 11.08 4.20 -5.55
CA TRP A 252 10.02 4.45 -6.53
C TRP A 252 10.42 3.99 -7.92
N ALA A 253 11.62 4.37 -8.39
CA ALA A 253 12.13 3.92 -9.68
C ALA A 253 12.32 2.38 -9.72
N LEU A 254 12.80 1.78 -8.63
CA LEU A 254 12.92 0.33 -8.51
C LEU A 254 11.56 -0.36 -8.61
N VAL A 255 10.55 0.12 -7.90
CA VAL A 255 9.19 -0.44 -7.95
C VAL A 255 8.61 -0.31 -9.35
N ALA A 256 8.75 0.85 -9.99
CA ALA A 256 8.27 1.06 -11.36
C ALA A 256 8.97 0.12 -12.35
N GLY A 257 10.28 -0.06 -12.23
CA GLY A 257 11.05 -0.96 -13.09
C GLY A 257 10.68 -2.44 -12.87
N VAL A 258 10.64 -2.89 -11.61
CA VAL A 258 10.25 -4.28 -11.27
C VAL A 258 8.84 -4.59 -11.74
N ALA A 259 7.90 -3.66 -11.53
CA ALA A 259 6.52 -3.81 -11.98
C ALA A 259 6.42 -3.92 -13.51
N LEU A 260 7.15 -3.10 -14.26
CA LEU A 260 7.18 -3.15 -15.72
C LEU A 260 7.73 -4.48 -16.22
N VAL A 261 8.85 -4.92 -15.66
CA VAL A 261 9.48 -6.19 -16.04
C VAL A 261 8.53 -7.36 -15.72
N ALA A 262 7.93 -7.37 -14.53
CA ALA A 262 7.01 -8.43 -14.13
C ALA A 262 5.78 -8.49 -15.05
N VAL A 263 5.15 -7.35 -15.35
CA VAL A 263 3.98 -7.27 -16.25
C VAL A 263 4.34 -7.75 -17.67
N ARG A 264 5.52 -7.35 -18.20
CA ARG A 264 5.95 -7.80 -19.54
C ARG A 264 6.26 -9.29 -19.60
N ILE A 265 6.85 -9.87 -18.56
CA ILE A 265 7.16 -11.32 -18.52
C ILE A 265 5.88 -12.14 -18.42
N THR A 266 4.90 -11.69 -17.67
CA THR A 266 3.64 -12.43 -17.46
C THR A 266 2.58 -12.13 -18.53
N GLY A 267 2.78 -11.11 -19.36
CA GLY A 267 1.86 -10.79 -20.47
C GLY A 267 0.51 -10.21 -20.04
N ILE A 268 0.43 -9.68 -18.81
CA ILE A 268 -0.82 -9.10 -18.25
C ILE A 268 -0.86 -7.59 -18.39
#